data_515ee176b31938794159b24eac8b8827
#
_entry.id   515ee176b31938794159b24eac8b8827
#
_cell.length_a   1.000
_cell.length_b   1.000
_cell.length_c   1.000
_cell.angle_alpha   90.00
_cell.angle_beta   90.00
_cell.angle_gamma   90.00
#
_symmetry.space_group_name_H-M   'P 1'
#
loop_
_entity.id
_entity.type
_entity.pdbx_description
1 polymer ?
#
loop_
_entity_poly.entity_id
_entity_poly.type
_entity_poly.pdbx_seq_one_letter_code
_entity_poly.pdbx_strand_id
1 'polypeptide(L)'
;MSKNKNVKETTKGPQAREAVFHPEFREDLRFWVKTDRKVALRVFELIEGVMRMPFEGIGKPEPLKYMLAGAWSRRLTQEHRLVYVVSNDRIEFLQCRYHY
;
A
#
# COMPACT_ATOMS: atom_id res chain seq x y z
N MET A 1 -22.14 17.62 -2.22
CA MET A 1 -21.83 17.34 -2.26
C MET A 1 -21.60 17.06 -2.36
N SER A 2 -21.43 16.90 -2.47
CA SER A 2 -21.02 16.43 -2.68
C SER A 2 -20.66 16.08 -2.81
N LYS A 3 -20.57 16.01 -2.92
CA LYS A 3 -20.15 15.57 -3.23
C LYS A 3 -19.79 15.01 -3.44
N ASN A 4 -19.80 15.13 -3.68
CA ASN A 4 -19.45 14.48 -4.07
C ASN A 4 -19.20 14.08 -4.31
N LYS A 5 -19.29 14.18 -4.42
CA LYS A 5 -19.11 13.77 -4.92
C LYS A 5 -18.79 13.31 -5.33
N ASN A 6 -18.71 13.52 -5.55
CA ASN A 6 -18.39 12.99 -6.13
C ASN A 6 -18.03 12.49 -6.42
N VAL A 7 -18.07 12.63 -6.42
CA VAL A 7 -17.78 12.02 -6.87
C VAL A 7 -17.46 11.66 -7.29
N LYS A 8 -17.35 11.69 -7.37
CA LYS A 8 -17.14 11.24 -8.04
C LYS A 8 -16.88 10.92 -8.71
N GLU A 9 -16.67 11.00 -8.91
CA GLU A 9 -16.57 10.76 -9.77
C GLU A 9 -16.10 10.37 -10.28
N THR A 10 -15.75 10.35 -10.32
CA THR A 10 -15.34 10.10 -10.95
C THR A 10 -14.90 9.42 -11.37
N THR A 11 -14.86 9.12 -11.59
CA THR A 11 -14.37 8.57 -12.11
C THR A 11 -13.72 8.05 -12.56
N LYS A 12 -13.81 7.88 -12.59
CA LYS A 12 -12.73 7.54 -12.91
C LYS A 12 -12.22 6.40 -13.57
N GLY A 13 -12.16 5.95 -14.00
CA GLY A 13 -11.76 4.98 -14.94
C GLY A 13 -11.16 3.71 -14.38
N PRO A 14 -10.58 2.88 -15.24
CA PRO A 14 -10.07 1.57 -14.82
C PRO A 14 -8.91 1.62 -13.84
N GLN A 15 -8.26 2.78 -13.71
CA GLN A 15 -7.17 2.89 -12.74
C GLN A 15 -7.64 3.18 -11.33
N ALA A 16 -8.91 3.51 -11.15
CA ALA A 16 -9.43 3.82 -9.82
C ALA A 16 -9.57 2.53 -9.02
N ARG A 17 -8.70 2.37 -8.04
CA ARG A 17 -8.71 1.18 -7.18
C ARG A 17 -8.96 1.60 -5.75
N GLU A 18 -9.60 0.70 -5.01
CA GLU A 18 -9.80 0.88 -3.58
C GLU A 18 -8.60 0.37 -2.82
N ALA A 19 -8.34 0.97 -1.67
CA ALA A 19 -7.29 0.49 -0.77
C ALA A 19 -7.94 -0.35 0.31
N VAL A 20 -7.44 -1.57 0.49
CA VAL A 20 -7.94 -2.49 1.52
C VAL A 20 -6.77 -2.80 2.43
N PHE A 21 -6.96 -2.63 3.73
CA PHE A 21 -5.90 -2.85 4.70
C PHE A 21 -6.22 -4.06 5.55
N HIS A 22 -5.39 -5.08 5.44
CA HIS A 22 -5.57 -6.31 6.20
C HIS A 22 -5.30 -6.04 7.69
N PRO A 23 -5.88 -6.84 8.57
CA PRO A 23 -5.64 -6.65 10.01
C PRO A 23 -4.18 -6.64 10.38
N GLU A 24 -3.39 -7.51 9.77
CA GLU A 24 -1.96 -7.57 10.05
C GLU A 24 -1.25 -6.28 9.66
N PHE A 25 -1.64 -5.69 8.53
CA PHE A 25 -1.07 -4.42 8.12
C PHE A 25 -1.37 -3.33 9.15
N ARG A 26 -2.61 -3.30 9.63
CA ARG A 26 -2.99 -2.29 10.62
C ARG A 26 -2.24 -2.46 11.93
N GLU A 27 -2.01 -3.72 12.34
CA GLU A 27 -1.20 -4.01 13.52
C GLU A 27 0.23 -3.51 13.34
N ASP A 28 0.80 -3.76 12.17
CA ASP A 28 2.16 -3.33 11.87
C ASP A 28 2.26 -1.80 11.89
N LEU A 29 1.29 -1.13 11.31
CA LEU A 29 1.29 0.33 11.30
C LEU A 29 1.18 0.87 12.72
N ARG A 30 0.32 0.27 13.54
CA ARG A 30 0.21 0.66 14.93
C ARG A 30 1.54 0.53 15.67
N PHE A 31 2.24 -0.57 15.40
CA PHE A 31 3.58 -0.78 15.97
C PHE A 31 4.49 0.40 15.62
N TRP A 32 4.52 0.80 14.36
CA TRP A 32 5.39 1.90 13.93
C TRP A 32 4.97 3.23 14.55
N VAL A 33 3.68 3.48 14.64
CA VAL A 33 3.20 4.70 15.28
C VAL A 33 3.70 4.79 16.72
N LYS A 34 3.76 3.66 17.41
CA LYS A 34 4.17 3.62 18.81
C LYS A 34 5.69 3.65 18.98
N THR A 35 6.43 3.09 18.03
CA THR A 35 7.86 2.88 18.24
C THR A 35 8.76 3.74 17.36
N ASP A 36 8.30 4.15 16.19
CA ASP A 36 9.15 4.92 15.28
C ASP A 36 8.28 5.73 14.34
N ARG A 37 8.05 6.96 14.73
CA ARG A 37 7.13 7.83 14.02
C ARG A 37 7.57 8.10 12.59
N LYS A 38 8.88 8.19 12.35
CA LYS A 38 9.39 8.41 11.00
C LYS A 38 9.04 7.27 10.07
N VAL A 39 9.14 6.04 10.58
CA VAL A 39 8.77 4.87 9.78
C VAL A 39 7.27 4.87 9.52
N ALA A 40 6.48 5.21 10.52
CA ALA A 40 5.03 5.30 10.33
C ALA A 40 4.68 6.29 9.21
N LEU A 41 5.34 7.44 9.19
CA LEU A 41 5.11 8.42 8.12
C LEU A 41 5.53 7.88 6.77
N ARG A 42 6.62 7.14 6.74
CA ARG A 42 7.08 6.50 5.51
C ARG A 42 6.05 5.51 4.99
N VAL A 43 5.39 4.77 5.89
CA VAL A 43 4.32 3.85 5.48
C VAL A 43 3.23 4.61 4.73
N PHE A 44 2.82 5.77 5.25
CA PHE A 44 1.79 6.55 4.57
C PHE A 44 2.26 7.04 3.20
N GLU A 45 3.52 7.47 3.09
CA GLU A 45 4.07 7.86 1.80
C GLU A 45 4.03 6.71 0.80
N LEU A 46 4.38 5.53 1.27
CA LEU A 46 4.38 4.35 0.40
C LEU A 46 2.97 3.97 -0.02
N ILE A 47 2.01 4.05 0.90
CA ILE A 47 0.62 3.77 0.56
C ILE A 47 0.18 4.69 -0.58
N GLU A 48 0.47 5.98 -0.46
CA GLU A 48 0.05 6.93 -1.48
C GLU A 48 0.76 6.67 -2.80
N GLY A 49 2.05 6.33 -2.72
CA GLY A 49 2.80 5.99 -3.92
C GLY A 49 2.24 4.77 -4.63
N VAL A 50 1.91 3.74 -3.86
CA VAL A 50 1.32 2.52 -4.41
C VAL A 50 -0.03 2.80 -5.06
N MET A 51 -0.86 3.58 -4.40
CA MET A 51 -2.20 3.88 -4.95
C MET A 51 -2.12 4.67 -6.23
N ARG A 52 -1.10 5.52 -6.35
CA ARG A 52 -0.92 6.33 -7.54
C ARG A 52 -0.31 5.53 -8.69
N MET A 53 0.72 4.77 -8.41
CA MET A 53 1.44 3.98 -9.41
C MET A 53 1.88 2.66 -8.80
N PRO A 54 1.06 1.62 -8.93
CA PRO A 54 1.33 0.37 -8.18
C PRO A 54 2.60 -0.37 -8.59
N PHE A 55 3.11 -0.12 -9.79
CA PHE A 55 4.22 -0.92 -10.30
C PHE A 55 5.53 -0.15 -10.43
N GLU A 56 5.54 1.11 -10.08
CA GLU A 56 6.77 1.92 -10.13
C GLU A 56 6.67 3.04 -9.12
N GLY A 57 7.81 3.67 -8.83
CA GLY A 57 7.84 4.77 -7.89
C GLY A 57 8.76 4.51 -6.73
N ILE A 58 8.51 5.22 -5.62
CA ILE A 58 9.41 5.18 -4.46
C ILE A 58 9.42 3.79 -3.81
N GLY A 59 10.52 3.48 -3.14
CA GLY A 59 10.63 2.24 -2.38
C GLY A 59 11.00 1.02 -3.19
N LYS A 60 11.44 1.21 -4.43
CA LYS A 60 11.90 0.12 -5.29
C LYS A 60 10.88 -1.01 -5.38
N PRO A 61 9.73 -0.77 -6.02
CA PRO A 61 8.71 -1.81 -6.15
C PRO A 61 9.26 -3.05 -6.87
N GLU A 62 8.96 -4.20 -6.31
CA GLU A 62 9.41 -5.48 -6.81
C GLU A 62 8.28 -6.49 -6.79
N PRO A 63 8.08 -7.26 -7.87
CA PRO A 63 7.08 -8.34 -7.81
C PRO A 63 7.58 -9.48 -6.96
N LEU A 64 6.67 -10.12 -6.23
CA LEU A 64 6.99 -11.25 -5.34
C LEU A 64 6.45 -12.52 -5.97
N LYS A 65 7.27 -13.15 -6.79
CA LYS A 65 6.83 -14.25 -7.64
C LYS A 65 6.45 -15.50 -6.86
N TYR A 66 7.00 -15.66 -5.67
CA TYR A 66 6.83 -16.92 -4.94
C TYR A 66 5.80 -16.84 -3.83
N MET A 67 5.17 -15.69 -3.65
CA MET A 67 4.17 -15.55 -2.60
C MET A 67 2.76 -15.76 -3.12
N LEU A 68 2.31 -14.82 -3.89
CA LEU A 68 0.90 -14.74 -4.23
C LEU A 68 0.80 -13.99 -5.55
N ALA A 69 -0.08 -14.44 -6.42
CA ALA A 69 -0.26 -13.77 -7.71
C ALA A 69 -0.63 -12.31 -7.47
N GLY A 70 0.08 -11.42 -8.14
CA GLY A 70 -0.17 -9.99 -8.01
C GLY A 70 0.49 -9.34 -6.82
N ALA A 71 1.31 -10.09 -6.07
CA ALA A 71 1.98 -9.53 -4.89
C ALA A 71 3.23 -8.75 -5.28
N TRP A 72 3.42 -7.63 -4.59
CA TRP A 72 4.54 -6.72 -4.78
C TRP A 72 5.05 -6.26 -3.42
N SER A 73 6.28 -5.77 -3.38
CA SER A 73 6.78 -5.14 -2.17
C SER A 73 7.48 -3.84 -2.48
N ARG A 74 7.54 -2.98 -1.49
CA ARG A 74 8.36 -1.77 -1.51
C ARG A 74 9.16 -1.69 -0.23
N ARG A 75 10.35 -1.13 -0.33
CA ARG A 75 11.21 -0.97 0.84
C ARG A 75 10.66 0.09 1.77
N LEU A 76 10.51 -0.28 3.02
CA LEU A 76 10.10 0.64 4.07
C LEU A 76 11.34 1.13 4.80
N THR A 77 12.16 0.19 5.27
CA THR A 77 13.48 0.45 5.83
C THR A 77 14.42 -0.59 5.25
N GLN A 78 15.64 -0.60 5.72
CA GLN A 78 16.59 -1.59 5.25
C GLN A 78 16.12 -3.02 5.53
N GLU A 79 15.42 -3.21 6.63
CA GLU A 79 14.99 -4.54 7.07
C GLU A 79 13.52 -4.84 6.82
N HIS A 80 12.71 -3.82 6.58
CA HIS A 80 11.27 -3.98 6.54
C HIS A 80 10.71 -3.62 5.17
N ARG A 81 9.66 -4.32 4.81
CA ARG A 81 9.01 -4.10 3.51
C ARG A 81 7.52 -3.96 3.69
N LEU A 82 6.94 -3.19 2.80
CA LEU A 82 5.51 -3.06 2.68
C LEU A 82 5.08 -3.99 1.55
N VAL A 83 4.18 -4.93 1.84
CA VAL A 83 3.74 -5.94 0.88
C VAL A 83 2.28 -5.67 0.51
N TYR A 84 2.00 -5.72 -0.78
CA TYR A 84 0.65 -5.44 -1.27
C TYR A 84 0.33 -6.30 -2.48
N VAL A 85 -0.97 -6.46 -2.75
CA VAL A 85 -1.46 -7.25 -3.88
C VAL A 85 -2.32 -6.35 -4.74
N VAL A 86 -2.06 -6.35 -6.04
CA VAL A 86 -2.77 -5.49 -6.98
C VAL A 86 -3.73 -6.33 -7.80
N SER A 87 -4.99 -5.92 -7.84
CA SER A 87 -5.96 -6.51 -8.74
C SER A 87 -6.67 -5.36 -9.47
N ASN A 88 -7.66 -5.71 -10.31
CA ASN A 88 -8.27 -4.70 -11.17
C ASN A 88 -8.98 -3.59 -10.39
N ASP A 89 -9.63 -3.94 -9.28
CA ASP A 89 -10.48 -3.00 -8.58
C ASP A 89 -9.93 -2.58 -7.22
N ARG A 90 -8.81 -3.15 -6.77
CA ARG A 90 -8.31 -2.83 -5.43
C ARG A 90 -6.83 -3.13 -5.29
N ILE A 91 -6.25 -2.55 -4.27
CA ILE A 91 -4.92 -2.89 -3.80
C ILE A 91 -5.08 -3.28 -2.34
N GLU A 92 -4.62 -4.49 -2.01
CA GLU A 92 -4.69 -5.00 -0.65
C GLU A 92 -3.34 -4.86 -0.01
N PHE A 93 -3.27 -4.16 1.11
CA PHE A 93 -2.04 -3.98 1.86
C PHE A 93 -1.99 -5.04 2.94
N LEU A 94 -0.98 -5.92 2.87
CA LEU A 94 -0.93 -7.13 3.68
C LEU A 94 -0.12 -6.96 4.95
N GLN A 95 1.04 -6.34 4.85
CA GLN A 95 1.93 -6.16 6.00
C GLN A 95 2.93 -5.05 5.71
N CYS A 96 3.52 -4.49 6.76
CA CYS A 96 4.55 -3.46 6.62
C CYS A 96 5.60 -3.56 7.72
N ARG A 97 5.84 -4.78 8.19
CA ARG A 97 6.87 -5.03 9.20
C ARG A 97 7.53 -6.34 8.82
N TYR A 98 8.85 -6.41 8.98
CA TYR A 98 9.63 -7.55 8.53
C TYR A 98 9.62 -7.67 7.02
N HIS A 99 10.31 -8.64 6.50
CA HIS A 99 10.25 -8.99 5.10
C HIS A 99 9.96 -10.48 5.03
N TYR A 100 9.49 -10.87 3.90
CA TYR A 100 9.04 -12.23 3.66
C TYR A 100 10.21 -13.18 3.39
#